data_cfb934ab604ede55db63e1b3ad02096e
#
_entry.id   cfb934ab604ede55db63e1b3ad02096e
#
_cell.length_a   1.000
_cell.length_b   1.000
_cell.length_c   1.000
_cell.angle_alpha   90.00
_cell.angle_beta   90.00
_cell.angle_gamma   90.00
#
_symmetry.space_group_name_H-M   'P 1'
#
loop_
_entity.id
_entity.type
_entity.pdbx_description
1 polymer ?
#
loop_
_entity_poly.entity_id
_entity_poly.type
_entity_poly.pdbx_seq_one_letter_code
_entity_poly.pdbx_strand_id
1 'polypeptide(L)'
;MQDFEGPLDLILFLLGKNKLEIQDISISLICGQYIAWLEDRQRMDLEVASEFVIMASHLVYLKTRMLLSIEDDEAKSEMDALLQSLEERRRSEHYVRVKAL
;
A
#
# COMPACT_ATOMS: atom_id res chain seq x y z
N MET A 1 -3.89 13.60 -13.60
CA MET A 1 -4.32 12.44 -12.82
C MET A 1 -3.16 11.48 -12.70
N GLN A 2 -2.88 10.99 -11.49
CA GLN A 2 -1.76 10.08 -11.29
C GLN A 2 -2.18 8.64 -11.52
N ASP A 3 -1.42 7.97 -12.36
CA ASP A 3 -1.58 6.54 -12.58
C ASP A 3 -0.41 5.80 -11.96
N PHE A 4 -0.71 4.70 -11.29
CA PHE A 4 0.27 3.88 -10.65
C PHE A 4 0.38 2.55 -11.38
N GLU A 5 1.60 2.04 -11.52
CA GLU A 5 1.83 0.75 -12.18
C GLU A 5 1.23 -0.40 -11.40
N GLY A 6 1.20 -0.28 -10.08
CA GLY A 6 0.64 -1.30 -9.22
C GLY A 6 0.27 -0.77 -7.86
N PRO A 7 -0.37 -1.60 -7.03
CA PRO A 7 -0.84 -1.16 -5.72
C PRO A 7 0.29 -0.79 -4.76
N LEU A 8 1.47 -1.39 -4.90
CA LEU A 8 2.61 -1.02 -4.05
C LEU A 8 3.04 0.41 -4.31
N ASP A 9 2.99 0.84 -5.57
CA ASP A 9 3.35 2.22 -5.92
C ASP A 9 2.38 3.22 -5.30
N LEU A 10 1.09 2.87 -5.27
CA LEU A 10 0.09 3.71 -4.61
C LEU A 10 0.37 3.81 -3.11
N ILE A 11 0.69 2.70 -2.46
CA ILE A 11 1.02 2.72 -1.03
C ILE A 11 2.25 3.56 -0.77
N LEU A 12 3.29 3.42 -1.59
CA LEU A 12 4.50 4.24 -1.45
C LEU A 12 4.20 5.73 -1.60
N PHE A 13 3.33 6.08 -2.57
CA PHE A 13 2.90 7.46 -2.74
C PHE A 13 2.19 7.98 -1.49
N LEU A 14 1.28 7.18 -0.92
CA LEU A 14 0.55 7.57 0.28
C LEU A 14 1.48 7.72 1.49
N LEU A 15 2.46 6.84 1.63
CA LEU A 15 3.46 6.97 2.68
C LEU A 15 4.22 8.28 2.55
N GLY A 16 4.67 8.61 1.33
CA GLY A 16 5.38 9.86 1.09
C GLY A 16 4.52 11.08 1.37
N LYS A 17 3.25 11.02 0.97
CA LYS A 17 2.31 12.12 1.21
C LYS A 17 2.11 12.38 2.70
N ASN A 18 2.14 11.33 3.51
CA ASN A 18 1.99 11.43 4.96
C ASN A 18 3.31 11.56 5.70
N LYS A 19 4.43 11.64 4.96
CA LYS A 19 5.77 11.76 5.53
C LYS A 19 6.11 10.60 6.46
N LEU A 20 5.69 9.39 6.06
CA LEU A 20 5.96 8.18 6.81
C LEU A 20 7.01 7.33 6.11
N GLU A 21 7.91 6.76 6.90
CA GLU A 21 8.82 5.75 6.40
C GLU A 21 8.09 4.41 6.33
N ILE A 22 8.58 3.49 5.50
CA ILE A 22 7.94 2.19 5.33
C ILE A 22 7.80 1.47 6.67
N GLN A 23 8.85 1.45 7.46
CA GLN A 23 8.84 0.76 8.76
C GLN A 23 7.91 1.39 9.78
N ASP A 24 7.51 2.65 9.57
CA ASP A 24 6.63 3.38 10.48
C ASP A 24 5.20 3.44 9.96
N ILE A 25 4.85 2.57 9.03
CA ILE A 25 3.53 2.58 8.40
C ILE A 25 2.40 2.47 9.42
N SER A 26 1.43 3.38 9.32
CA SER A 26 0.18 3.27 10.04
C SER A 26 -0.81 2.57 9.12
N ILE A 27 -1.07 1.30 9.39
CA ILE A 27 -1.94 0.52 8.51
C ILE A 27 -3.37 1.08 8.47
N SER A 28 -3.86 1.61 9.59
CA SER A 28 -5.20 2.20 9.63
C SER A 28 -5.30 3.42 8.74
N LEU A 29 -4.30 4.30 8.80
CA LEU A 29 -4.28 5.52 8.00
C LEU A 29 -4.14 5.20 6.52
N ILE A 30 -3.19 4.35 6.18
CA ILE A 30 -2.92 4.01 4.78
C ILE A 30 -4.09 3.25 4.17
N CYS A 31 -4.68 2.31 4.92
CA CYS A 31 -5.85 1.58 4.45
C CYS A 31 -7.00 2.54 4.13
N GLY A 32 -7.28 3.49 5.04
CA GLY A 32 -8.34 4.47 4.82
C GLY A 32 -8.11 5.31 3.58
N GLN A 33 -6.89 5.82 3.41
CA GLN A 33 -6.57 6.64 2.24
C GLN A 33 -6.56 5.83 0.95
N TYR A 34 -6.11 4.59 1.03
CA TYR A 34 -6.12 3.69 -0.13
C TYR A 34 -7.55 3.44 -0.62
N ILE A 35 -8.44 3.11 0.30
CA ILE A 35 -9.86 2.87 -0.03
C ILE A 35 -10.49 4.15 -0.59
N ALA A 36 -10.21 5.31 0.00
CA ALA A 36 -10.74 6.57 -0.49
C ALA A 36 -10.29 6.84 -1.92
N TRP A 37 -9.04 6.49 -2.26
CA TRP A 37 -8.54 6.63 -3.63
C TRP A 37 -9.32 5.75 -4.60
N LEU A 38 -9.59 4.49 -4.22
CA LEU A 38 -10.37 3.59 -5.05
C LEU A 38 -11.80 4.10 -5.26
N GLU A 39 -12.44 4.54 -4.18
CA GLU A 39 -13.81 5.05 -4.25
C GLU A 39 -13.90 6.28 -5.15
N ASP A 40 -12.90 7.14 -5.08
CA ASP A 40 -12.84 8.33 -5.90
C ASP A 40 -12.77 7.98 -7.38
N ARG A 41 -11.97 6.99 -7.74
CA ARG A 41 -11.89 6.52 -9.11
C ARG A 41 -13.20 5.91 -9.60
N GLN A 42 -13.88 5.16 -8.74
CA GLN A 42 -15.16 4.57 -9.08
C GLN A 42 -16.22 5.63 -9.35
N ARG A 43 -16.20 6.71 -8.57
CA ARG A 43 -17.14 7.83 -8.79
C ARG A 43 -16.91 8.51 -10.13
N MET A 44 -15.68 8.49 -10.62
CA MET A 44 -15.31 9.09 -11.89
C MET A 44 -15.46 8.12 -13.06
N ASP A 45 -16.06 6.95 -12.82
CA ASP A 45 -16.21 5.90 -13.83
C ASP A 45 -14.89 5.45 -14.45
N LEU A 46 -13.82 5.50 -13.69
CA LEU A 46 -12.52 5.04 -14.15
C LEU A 46 -12.33 3.58 -13.80
N GLU A 47 -11.74 2.84 -14.72
CA GLU A 47 -11.41 1.45 -14.46
C GLU A 47 -10.30 1.33 -13.43
N VAL A 48 -10.44 0.34 -12.55
CA VAL A 48 -9.43 0.03 -11.56
C VAL A 48 -9.03 -1.42 -11.77
N ALA A 49 -7.73 -1.65 -11.96
CA ALA A 49 -7.22 -2.99 -12.14
C ALA A 49 -7.51 -3.85 -10.91
N SER A 50 -7.81 -5.14 -11.15
CA SER A 50 -8.18 -6.06 -10.07
C SER A 50 -7.12 -6.17 -9.00
N GLU A 51 -5.85 -6.02 -9.34
CA GLU A 51 -4.76 -6.10 -8.36
C GLU A 51 -4.87 -5.01 -7.29
N PHE A 52 -5.41 -3.83 -7.64
CA PHE A 52 -5.64 -2.77 -6.66
C PHE A 52 -6.74 -3.16 -5.67
N VAL A 53 -7.78 -3.83 -6.17
CA VAL A 53 -8.89 -4.28 -5.31
C VAL A 53 -8.42 -5.41 -4.40
N ILE A 54 -7.61 -6.32 -4.91
CA ILE A 54 -7.04 -7.40 -4.10
C ILE A 54 -6.19 -6.83 -2.96
N MET A 55 -5.35 -5.84 -3.27
CA MET A 55 -4.55 -5.19 -2.24
C MET A 55 -5.43 -4.48 -1.20
N ALA A 56 -6.54 -3.86 -1.62
CA ALA A 56 -7.48 -3.23 -0.69
C ALA A 56 -7.98 -4.25 0.32
N SER A 57 -8.38 -5.43 -0.15
CA SER A 57 -8.84 -6.51 0.72
C SER A 57 -7.76 -6.94 1.71
N HIS A 58 -6.53 -7.01 1.23
CA HIS A 58 -5.39 -7.38 2.08
C HIS A 58 -5.14 -6.32 3.16
N LEU A 59 -5.22 -5.04 2.81
CA LEU A 59 -5.04 -3.95 3.78
C LEU A 59 -6.15 -3.96 4.84
N VAL A 60 -7.39 -4.21 4.42
CA VAL A 60 -8.51 -4.31 5.37
C VAL A 60 -8.31 -5.49 6.31
N TYR A 61 -7.85 -6.62 5.78
CA TYR A 61 -7.55 -7.80 6.58
C TYR A 61 -6.48 -7.48 7.64
N LEU A 62 -5.38 -6.87 7.23
CA LEU A 62 -4.30 -6.52 8.15
C LEU A 62 -4.77 -5.53 9.22
N LYS A 63 -5.51 -4.50 8.81
CA LYS A 63 -6.04 -3.52 9.74
C LYS A 63 -6.93 -4.20 10.79
N THR A 64 -7.84 -5.04 10.34
CA THR A 64 -8.78 -5.71 11.23
C THR A 64 -8.07 -6.62 12.24
N ARG A 65 -7.13 -7.43 11.72
CA ARG A 65 -6.40 -8.37 12.58
C ARG A 65 -5.54 -7.64 13.60
N MET A 66 -4.87 -6.58 13.19
CA MET A 66 -4.00 -5.83 14.08
C MET A 66 -4.75 -5.02 15.13
N LEU A 67 -6.01 -4.64 14.85
CA LEU A 67 -6.84 -3.95 15.84
C LEU A 67 -7.47 -4.92 16.84
N LEU A 68 -7.74 -6.16 16.42
CA LEU A 68 -8.45 -7.13 17.25
C LEU A 68 -7.52 -7.99 18.12
N SER A 69 -6.26 -8.12 17.75
CA SER A 69 -5.36 -9.02 18.46
C SER A 69 -3.99 -8.39 18.63
N ILE A 70 -3.50 -8.38 19.86
CA ILE A 70 -2.18 -7.86 20.18
C ILE A 70 -1.10 -8.88 19.76
N GLU A 71 -1.44 -10.18 19.77
CA GLU A 71 -0.51 -11.25 19.43
C GLU A 71 -1.06 -12.13 18.29
N ASP A 72 -1.04 -11.57 17.08
CA ASP A 72 -1.43 -12.30 15.90
C ASP A 72 -0.18 -12.52 15.05
N ASP A 73 0.45 -13.68 15.22
CA ASP A 73 1.69 -14.00 14.52
C ASP A 73 1.50 -14.07 13.00
N GLU A 74 0.33 -14.52 12.56
CA GLU A 74 0.03 -14.59 11.13
C GLU A 74 -0.07 -13.18 10.54
N ALA A 75 -0.78 -12.29 11.22
CA ALA A 75 -0.91 -10.91 10.77
C ALA A 75 0.43 -10.20 10.78
N LYS A 76 1.26 -10.44 11.80
CA LYS A 76 2.60 -9.86 11.86
C LYS A 76 3.46 -10.34 10.70
N SER A 77 3.38 -11.62 10.38
CA SER A 77 4.14 -12.20 9.27
C SER A 77 3.70 -11.58 7.94
N GLU A 78 2.40 -11.41 7.74
CA GLU A 78 1.89 -10.79 6.51
C GLU A 78 2.25 -9.32 6.44
N MET A 79 2.23 -8.61 7.58
CA MET A 79 2.66 -7.23 7.62
C MET A 79 4.14 -7.11 7.25
N ASP A 80 4.99 -7.97 7.80
CA ASP A 80 6.41 -7.98 7.47
C ASP A 80 6.64 -8.25 5.99
N ALA A 81 5.86 -9.16 5.42
CA ALA A 81 5.95 -9.45 3.98
C ALA A 81 5.55 -8.22 3.15
N LEU A 82 4.52 -7.50 3.58
CA LEU A 82 4.12 -6.27 2.90
C LEU A 82 5.22 -5.22 2.97
N LEU A 83 5.79 -5.01 4.15
CA LEU A 83 6.88 -4.04 4.33
C LEU A 83 8.08 -4.41 3.46
N GLN A 84 8.41 -5.69 3.38
CA GLN A 84 9.51 -6.16 2.55
C GLN A 84 9.22 -5.90 1.07
N SER A 85 7.98 -6.16 0.64
CA SER A 85 7.58 -5.90 -0.75
C SER A 85 7.69 -4.42 -1.10
N LEU A 86 7.29 -3.54 -0.18
CA LEU A 86 7.39 -2.10 -0.37
C LEU A 86 8.85 -1.65 -0.47
N GLU A 87 9.72 -2.20 0.38
CA GLU A 87 11.15 -1.89 0.33
C GLU A 87 11.77 -2.33 -0.99
N GLU A 88 11.43 -3.52 -1.45
CA GLU A 88 11.94 -4.03 -2.72
C GLU A 88 11.47 -3.18 -3.89
N ARG A 89 10.19 -2.78 -3.87
CA ARG A 89 9.65 -1.94 -4.93
C ARG A 89 10.32 -0.58 -4.95
N ARG A 90 10.53 0.02 -3.80
CA ARG A 90 11.20 1.31 -3.69
C ARG A 90 12.64 1.24 -4.21
N ARG A 91 13.35 0.20 -3.85
CA ARG A 91 14.73 0.01 -4.34
C ARG A 91 14.78 -0.20 -5.83
N SER A 92 13.85 -0.94 -6.36
CA SER A 92 13.77 -1.21 -7.80
C SER A 92 13.57 0.09 -8.58
N GLU A 93 12.66 0.95 -8.12
CA GLU A 93 12.43 2.25 -8.75
C GLU A 93 13.67 3.14 -8.69
N HIS A 94 14.32 3.17 -7.52
CA HIS A 94 15.53 3.96 -7.35
C HIS A 94 16.62 3.47 -8.30
N TYR A 95 16.80 2.17 -8.41
CA TYR A 95 17.80 1.58 -9.29
C TYR A 95 17.53 1.94 -10.75
N VAL A 96 16.29 1.85 -11.18
CA VAL A 96 15.91 2.20 -12.54
C VAL A 96 16.20 3.67 -12.83
N ARG A 97 15.90 4.56 -11.90
CA ARG A 97 16.18 5.99 -12.06
C ARG A 97 17.66 6.26 -12.20
N VAL A 98 18.46 5.65 -11.34
CA VAL A 98 19.91 5.84 -11.38
C VAL A 98 20.48 5.32 -12.69
N LYS A 99 19.96 4.20 -13.16
CA LYS A 99 20.44 3.61 -14.41
C LYS A 99 20.04 4.44 -15.63
N ALA A 100 18.92 5.13 -15.56
CA ALA A 100 18.44 5.97 -16.66
C ALA A 100 19.25 7.27 -16.80
N LEU A 101 19.93 7.67 -15.76
CA LEU A 101 20.79 8.85 -15.79
C LEU A 101 22.15 8.52 -16.39
#